data_262dcdffeb31cf0cc2577b6f16be3a03
#
_entry.id   262dcdffeb31cf0cc2577b6f16be3a03
#
_cell.length_a   1.000
_cell.length_b   1.000
_cell.length_c   1.000
_cell.angle_alpha   90.00
_cell.angle_beta   90.00
_cell.angle_gamma   90.00
#
_symmetry.space_group_name_H-M   'P 1'
#
loop_
_entity.id
_entity.type
_entity.pdbx_description
1 polymer ?
#
loop_
_entity_poly.entity_id
_entity_poly.type
_entity_poly.pdbx_seq_one_letter_code
_entity_poly.pdbx_strand_id
1 'polypeptide(L)'
;MAPNAQNETRGLWLGLLGVVIFAMTLPMTRLAVGPLSDPQLPPLVVTAGRAAFAGLLSVLYLWFTNAPRVQRRHVPALAISALGTVVGFPLFLSLALRQVDAMHAAVVTGLMPLATAIGAAIVFRQRPSNGFWACAALGCAMVLAFAAYRGNGTLAPADGLLLIAVFFTAVGYVAGARVATELPAEQVICWVLVISLPLTLPAALATWPAAPVRASAWGGFAYVTLFSMWLGFFAWYRGLALGGTVRVSQVQLVQPFLALLFAVPVLGETLDPGTVLFSLAVIAVVFVGKKMPVKATPPPQPRGP
;
A
#
# COMPACT_ATOMS: atom_id res chain seq x y z
N MET A 1 25.59 -8.07 13.59
CA MET A 1 25.38 -9.54 13.70
C MET A 1 24.73 -10.00 12.40
N ALA A 2 25.30 -10.98 11.70
CA ALA A 2 24.64 -11.59 10.56
C ALA A 2 23.34 -12.26 11.03
N PRO A 3 22.21 -12.09 10.33
CA PRO A 3 20.96 -12.73 10.72
C PRO A 3 21.16 -14.25 10.71
N ASN A 4 20.65 -14.93 11.74
CA ASN A 4 20.66 -16.39 11.79
C ASN A 4 19.76 -16.90 10.65
N ALA A 5 20.21 -17.90 9.87
CA ALA A 5 19.48 -18.45 8.73
C ALA A 5 18.02 -18.82 9.05
N GLN A 6 17.74 -19.22 10.29
CA GLN A 6 16.39 -19.52 10.76
C GLN A 6 15.54 -18.24 10.87
N ASN A 7 16.11 -17.12 11.30
CA ASN A 7 15.40 -15.83 11.36
C ASN A 7 15.14 -15.28 9.96
N GLU A 8 16.07 -15.45 9.02
CA GLU A 8 15.89 -15.07 7.63
C GLU A 8 14.70 -15.80 6.99
N THR A 9 14.63 -17.13 7.17
CA THR A 9 13.54 -17.95 6.65
C THR A 9 12.20 -17.56 7.26
N ARG A 10 12.13 -17.35 8.58
CA ARG A 10 10.93 -16.86 9.26
C ARG A 10 10.52 -15.47 8.76
N GLY A 11 11.48 -14.59 8.54
CA GLY A 11 11.24 -13.26 7.98
C GLY A 11 10.64 -13.30 6.58
N LEU A 12 11.13 -14.19 5.71
CA LEU A 12 10.56 -14.39 4.37
C LEU A 12 9.12 -14.90 4.41
N TRP A 13 8.80 -15.88 5.27
CA TRP A 13 7.44 -16.41 5.40
C TRP A 13 6.47 -15.38 5.96
N LEU A 14 6.88 -14.60 6.96
CA LEU A 14 6.05 -13.49 7.48
C LEU A 14 5.85 -12.39 6.45
N GLY A 15 6.90 -12.06 5.69
CA GLY A 15 6.80 -11.12 4.57
C GLY A 15 5.84 -11.62 3.49
N LEU A 16 5.93 -12.90 3.12
CA LEU A 16 5.01 -13.53 2.16
C LEU A 16 3.56 -13.52 2.68
N LEU A 17 3.35 -13.85 3.95
CA LEU A 17 2.02 -13.77 4.59
C LEU A 17 1.45 -12.35 4.50
N GLY A 18 2.25 -11.34 4.82
CA GLY A 18 1.85 -9.93 4.66
C GLY A 18 1.48 -9.59 3.22
N VAL A 19 2.26 -10.03 2.24
CA VAL A 19 2.00 -9.82 0.82
C VAL A 19 0.72 -10.53 0.34
N VAL A 20 0.46 -11.75 0.78
CA VAL A 20 -0.79 -12.48 0.50
C VAL A 20 -1.99 -11.70 1.04
N ILE A 21 -1.90 -11.23 2.28
CA ILE A 21 -2.94 -10.40 2.90
C ILE A 21 -3.17 -9.10 2.10
N PHE A 22 -2.09 -8.42 1.70
CA PHE A 22 -2.20 -7.18 0.94
C PHE A 22 -2.71 -7.41 -0.49
N ALA A 23 -2.39 -8.51 -1.13
CA ALA A 23 -2.89 -8.85 -2.46
C ALA A 23 -4.42 -9.00 -2.48
N MET A 24 -5.01 -9.52 -1.42
CA MET A 24 -6.45 -9.63 -1.26
C MET A 24 -7.16 -8.28 -1.03
N THR A 25 -6.41 -7.21 -0.73
CA THR A 25 -6.98 -5.86 -0.46
C THR A 25 -7.80 -5.34 -1.64
N LEU A 26 -7.32 -5.52 -2.88
CA LEU A 26 -8.01 -5.02 -4.07
C LEU A 26 -9.37 -5.69 -4.27
N PRO A 27 -9.46 -7.03 -4.38
CA PRO A 27 -10.75 -7.69 -4.53
C PRO A 27 -11.68 -7.45 -3.33
N MET A 28 -11.19 -7.44 -2.10
CA MET A 28 -12.01 -7.18 -0.92
C MET A 28 -12.50 -5.74 -0.84
N THR A 29 -11.70 -4.75 -1.27
CA THR A 29 -12.16 -3.38 -1.36
C THR A 29 -13.24 -3.25 -2.45
N ARG A 30 -13.05 -3.88 -3.62
CA ARG A 30 -14.06 -3.91 -4.69
C ARG A 30 -15.37 -4.52 -4.20
N LEU A 31 -15.28 -5.65 -3.46
CA LEU A 31 -16.44 -6.30 -2.86
C LEU A 31 -17.16 -5.37 -1.86
N ALA A 32 -16.39 -4.62 -1.06
CA ALA A 32 -16.93 -3.69 -0.08
C ALA A 32 -17.65 -2.48 -0.70
N VAL A 33 -17.07 -1.86 -1.74
CA VAL A 33 -17.66 -0.65 -2.34
C VAL A 33 -18.69 -0.95 -3.43
N GLY A 34 -18.63 -2.11 -4.05
CA GLY A 34 -19.43 -2.49 -5.22
C GLY A 34 -19.11 -1.67 -6.47
N PRO A 35 -19.58 -2.08 -7.67
CA PRO A 35 -19.51 -1.29 -8.89
C PRO A 35 -20.49 -0.10 -8.85
N LEU A 36 -20.36 0.84 -9.80
CA LEU A 36 -21.29 1.96 -9.92
C LEU A 36 -22.72 1.52 -10.23
N SER A 37 -22.88 0.39 -10.92
CA SER A 37 -24.21 -0.21 -11.25
C SER A 37 -24.89 -0.83 -10.03
N ASP A 38 -24.13 -1.18 -8.98
CA ASP A 38 -24.64 -1.81 -7.77
C ASP A 38 -23.78 -1.38 -6.57
N PRO A 39 -23.89 -0.09 -6.17
CA PRO A 39 -23.06 0.48 -5.12
C PRO A 39 -23.40 -0.13 -3.76
N GLN A 40 -22.37 -0.49 -3.00
CA GLN A 40 -22.50 -0.99 -1.63
C GLN A 40 -22.02 0.06 -0.63
N LEU A 41 -20.98 -0.18 0.14
CA LEU A 41 -20.47 0.80 1.09
C LEU A 41 -19.89 2.04 0.38
N PRO A 42 -20.22 3.26 0.82
CA PRO A 42 -19.56 4.47 0.30
C PRO A 42 -18.04 4.39 0.48
N PRO A 43 -17.23 4.84 -0.50
CA PRO A 43 -15.77 4.83 -0.42
C PRO A 43 -15.22 5.51 0.84
N LEU A 44 -15.88 6.58 1.30
CA LEU A 44 -15.50 7.28 2.52
C LEU A 44 -15.75 6.43 3.76
N VAL A 45 -16.85 5.67 3.81
CA VAL A 45 -17.13 4.70 4.90
C VAL A 45 -16.06 3.62 4.93
N VAL A 46 -15.71 3.04 3.77
CA VAL A 46 -14.69 2.01 3.69
C VAL A 46 -13.33 2.57 4.15
N THR A 47 -12.99 3.79 3.75
CA THR A 47 -11.73 4.44 4.14
C THR A 47 -11.70 4.80 5.62
N ALA A 48 -12.65 5.59 6.08
CA ALA A 48 -12.68 6.12 7.45
C ALA A 48 -13.01 5.02 8.46
N GLY A 49 -13.97 4.14 8.13
CA GLY A 49 -14.39 3.04 9.00
C GLY A 49 -13.26 2.05 9.25
N ARG A 50 -12.58 1.57 8.17
CA ARG A 50 -11.45 0.63 8.36
C ARG A 50 -10.33 1.25 9.20
N ALA A 51 -10.06 2.53 9.01
CA ALA A 51 -9.05 3.25 9.78
C ALA A 51 -9.47 3.45 11.24
N ALA A 52 -10.71 3.81 11.50
CA ALA A 52 -11.25 3.99 12.84
C ALA A 52 -11.24 2.68 13.64
N PHE A 53 -11.78 1.59 13.08
CA PHE A 53 -11.78 0.29 13.76
C PHE A 53 -10.35 -0.23 14.00
N ALA A 54 -9.47 -0.19 12.99
CA ALA A 54 -8.07 -0.59 13.16
C ALA A 54 -7.33 0.33 14.14
N GLY A 55 -7.68 1.62 14.18
CA GLY A 55 -7.16 2.59 15.13
C GLY A 55 -7.55 2.26 16.58
N LEU A 56 -8.81 1.90 16.83
CA LEU A 56 -9.27 1.46 18.14
C LEU A 56 -8.54 0.18 18.59
N LEU A 57 -8.40 -0.80 17.69
CA LEU A 57 -7.60 -2.01 17.97
C LEU A 57 -6.14 -1.67 18.26
N SER A 58 -5.59 -0.66 17.58
CA SER A 58 -4.22 -0.18 17.81
C SER A 58 -4.07 0.50 19.18
N VAL A 59 -5.08 1.24 19.65
CA VAL A 59 -5.09 1.79 21.02
C VAL A 59 -5.02 0.63 22.04
N LEU A 60 -5.84 -0.40 21.87
CA LEU A 60 -5.83 -1.57 22.74
C LEU A 60 -4.47 -2.29 22.70
N TYR A 61 -3.91 -2.51 21.51
CA TYR A 61 -2.60 -3.14 21.34
C TYR A 61 -1.49 -2.36 22.06
N LEU A 62 -1.41 -1.04 21.85
CA LEU A 62 -0.41 -0.19 22.48
C LEU A 62 -0.56 -0.16 24.00
N TRP A 63 -1.79 -0.21 24.50
CA TRP A 63 -2.08 -0.28 25.92
C TRP A 63 -1.65 -1.62 26.52
N PHE A 64 -2.02 -2.76 25.92
CA PHE A 64 -1.66 -4.09 26.43
C PHE A 64 -0.14 -4.37 26.36
N THR A 65 0.55 -3.78 25.38
CA THR A 65 2.01 -3.94 25.22
C THR A 65 2.80 -2.94 26.03
N ASN A 66 2.14 -2.04 26.79
CA ASN A 66 2.80 -0.94 27.51
C ASN A 66 3.75 -0.13 26.62
N ALA A 67 3.34 0.09 25.36
CA ALA A 67 4.16 0.76 24.37
C ALA A 67 4.48 2.20 24.82
N PRO A 68 5.73 2.65 24.67
CA PRO A 68 6.09 4.02 25.04
C PRO A 68 5.35 5.03 24.17
N ARG A 69 4.99 6.17 24.75
CA ARG A 69 4.34 7.25 24.00
C ARG A 69 5.28 7.76 22.91
N VAL A 70 4.69 8.04 21.74
CA VAL A 70 5.43 8.60 20.61
C VAL A 70 5.98 9.99 20.96
N GLN A 71 7.24 10.22 20.61
CA GLN A 71 7.85 11.53 20.83
C GLN A 71 7.27 12.57 19.87
N ARG A 72 7.12 13.82 20.30
CA ARG A 72 6.55 14.91 19.49
C ARG A 72 7.25 15.10 18.14
N ARG A 73 8.56 14.82 18.07
CA ARG A 73 9.34 14.89 16.81
C ARG A 73 8.90 13.90 15.73
N HIS A 74 8.29 12.77 16.10
CA HIS A 74 7.81 11.76 15.15
C HIS A 74 6.40 12.05 14.63
N VAL A 75 5.61 12.87 15.34
CA VAL A 75 4.21 13.15 15.02
C VAL A 75 4.02 13.67 13.59
N PRO A 76 4.82 14.62 13.06
CA PRO A 76 4.65 15.08 11.68
C PRO A 76 4.83 13.96 10.64
N ALA A 77 5.86 13.11 10.81
CA ALA A 77 6.11 12.01 9.88
C ALA A 77 5.02 10.94 9.96
N LEU A 78 4.52 10.64 11.17
CA LEU A 78 3.40 9.73 11.37
C LEU A 78 2.09 10.29 10.78
N ALA A 79 1.83 11.60 10.91
CA ALA A 79 0.67 12.26 10.33
C ALA A 79 0.72 12.24 8.78
N ILE A 80 1.89 12.47 8.18
CA ILE A 80 2.09 12.34 6.73
C ILE A 80 1.89 10.88 6.30
N SER A 81 2.41 9.93 7.09
CA SER A 81 2.18 8.51 6.83
C SER A 81 0.69 8.15 6.92
N ALA A 82 -0.04 8.67 7.92
CA ALA A 82 -1.48 8.49 8.06
C ALA A 82 -2.25 9.08 6.86
N LEU A 83 -1.91 10.31 6.46
CA LEU A 83 -2.52 10.92 5.28
C LEU A 83 -2.29 10.08 4.02
N GLY A 84 -1.09 9.52 3.85
CA GLY A 84 -0.75 8.69 2.69
C GLY A 84 -1.40 7.30 2.72
N THR A 85 -1.12 6.51 3.75
CA THR A 85 -1.48 5.07 3.78
C THR A 85 -2.85 4.77 4.37
N VAL A 86 -3.34 5.62 5.28
CA VAL A 86 -4.61 5.38 5.98
C VAL A 86 -5.78 6.10 5.33
N VAL A 87 -5.56 7.30 4.79
CA VAL A 87 -6.61 8.12 4.18
C VAL A 87 -6.49 8.13 2.66
N GLY A 88 -5.39 8.64 2.11
CA GLY A 88 -5.25 8.91 0.69
C GLY A 88 -5.33 7.64 -0.16
N PHE A 89 -4.44 6.69 0.06
CA PHE A 89 -4.46 5.44 -0.70
C PHE A 89 -5.81 4.73 -0.65
N PRO A 90 -6.41 4.45 0.52
CA PRO A 90 -7.67 3.71 0.56
C PRO A 90 -8.84 4.48 -0.05
N LEU A 91 -8.88 5.80 0.08
CA LEU A 91 -9.95 6.60 -0.47
C LEU A 91 -9.93 6.57 -2.00
N PHE A 92 -8.79 6.93 -2.60
CA PHE A 92 -8.67 6.98 -4.06
C PHE A 92 -8.77 5.59 -4.70
N LEU A 93 -8.24 4.55 -4.02
CA LEU A 93 -8.43 3.16 -4.43
C LEU A 93 -9.91 2.77 -4.41
N SER A 94 -10.64 3.08 -3.33
CA SER A 94 -12.06 2.74 -3.21
C SER A 94 -12.92 3.47 -4.24
N LEU A 95 -12.59 4.73 -4.56
CA LEU A 95 -13.25 5.49 -5.63
C LEU A 95 -12.99 4.88 -7.01
N ALA A 96 -11.74 4.49 -7.28
CA ALA A 96 -11.37 3.85 -8.55
C ALA A 96 -12.03 2.48 -8.71
N LEU A 97 -12.01 1.64 -7.67
CA LEU A 97 -12.59 0.30 -7.67
C LEU A 97 -14.12 0.27 -7.80
N ARG A 98 -14.81 1.38 -7.77
CA ARG A 98 -16.22 1.46 -8.21
C ARG A 98 -16.37 1.53 -9.72
N GLN A 99 -15.32 1.95 -10.44
CA GLN A 99 -15.34 2.27 -11.87
C GLN A 99 -14.61 1.21 -12.70
N VAL A 100 -13.59 0.56 -12.13
CA VAL A 100 -12.76 -0.44 -12.81
C VAL A 100 -12.67 -1.73 -12.00
N ASP A 101 -12.30 -2.81 -12.68
CA ASP A 101 -12.11 -4.12 -12.06
C ASP A 101 -10.88 -4.16 -11.16
N ALA A 102 -10.85 -5.11 -10.22
CA ALA A 102 -9.73 -5.27 -9.31
C ALA A 102 -8.45 -5.68 -10.04
N MET A 103 -8.56 -6.45 -11.13
CA MET A 103 -7.42 -6.81 -11.98
C MET A 103 -6.80 -5.59 -12.66
N HIS A 104 -7.62 -4.67 -13.19
CA HIS A 104 -7.13 -3.41 -13.77
C HIS A 104 -6.37 -2.59 -12.72
N ALA A 105 -6.96 -2.42 -11.54
CA ALA A 105 -6.32 -1.72 -10.44
C ALA A 105 -5.00 -2.38 -10.00
N ALA A 106 -4.90 -3.73 -10.05
CA ALA A 106 -3.69 -4.46 -9.69
C ALA A 106 -2.49 -4.12 -10.61
N VAL A 107 -2.72 -3.97 -11.91
CA VAL A 107 -1.68 -3.59 -12.87
C VAL A 107 -1.18 -2.17 -12.59
N VAL A 108 -2.10 -1.21 -12.44
CA VAL A 108 -1.74 0.20 -12.20
C VAL A 108 -1.03 0.36 -10.85
N THR A 109 -1.54 -0.26 -9.80
CA THR A 109 -0.92 -0.21 -8.46
C THR A 109 0.39 -1.00 -8.39
N GLY A 110 0.70 -1.84 -9.36
CA GLY A 110 2.00 -2.48 -9.54
C GLY A 110 3.17 -1.49 -9.64
N LEU A 111 2.91 -0.20 -9.92
CA LEU A 111 3.89 0.89 -9.87
C LEU A 111 4.26 1.35 -8.44
N MET A 112 3.53 0.95 -7.39
CA MET A 112 3.78 1.43 -6.02
C MET A 112 5.23 1.28 -5.55
N PRO A 113 5.93 0.14 -5.79
CA PRO A 113 7.31 0.01 -5.36
C PRO A 113 8.26 0.99 -6.06
N LEU A 114 7.98 1.29 -7.33
CA LEU A 114 8.78 2.24 -8.11
C LEU A 114 8.53 3.68 -7.64
N ALA A 115 7.27 4.06 -7.45
CA ALA A 115 6.88 5.37 -6.91
C ALA A 115 7.47 5.60 -5.51
N THR A 116 7.48 4.57 -4.67
CA THR A 116 8.10 4.63 -3.34
C THR A 116 9.61 4.81 -3.44
N ALA A 117 10.28 4.13 -4.37
CA ALA A 117 11.72 4.30 -4.60
C ALA A 117 12.07 5.71 -5.10
N ILE A 118 11.26 6.28 -5.99
CA ILE A 118 11.39 7.68 -6.44
C ILE A 118 11.23 8.64 -5.25
N GLY A 119 10.17 8.48 -4.47
CA GLY A 119 9.92 9.29 -3.29
C GLY A 119 11.05 9.21 -2.27
N ALA A 120 11.57 8.01 -2.01
CA ALA A 120 12.70 7.79 -1.12
C ALA A 120 13.98 8.48 -1.66
N ALA A 121 14.26 8.38 -2.95
CA ALA A 121 15.41 9.04 -3.57
C ALA A 121 15.36 10.57 -3.40
N ILE A 122 14.19 11.17 -3.59
CA ILE A 122 13.97 12.62 -3.42
C ILE A 122 14.16 13.00 -1.95
N VAL A 123 13.46 12.32 -1.04
CA VAL A 123 13.41 12.67 0.38
C VAL A 123 14.74 12.44 1.09
N PHE A 124 15.45 11.37 0.76
CA PHE A 124 16.77 11.05 1.32
C PHE A 124 17.93 11.62 0.49
N ARG A 125 17.63 12.48 -0.51
CA ARG A 125 18.60 13.12 -1.40
C ARG A 125 19.57 12.12 -2.04
N GLN A 126 19.06 10.96 -2.42
CA GLN A 126 19.83 9.95 -3.14
C GLN A 126 19.92 10.31 -4.63
N ARG A 127 20.97 9.81 -5.31
CA ARG A 127 21.15 10.00 -6.75
C ARG A 127 20.96 8.67 -7.49
N PRO A 128 19.75 8.36 -7.97
CA PRO A 128 19.52 7.19 -8.79
C PRO A 128 20.26 7.28 -10.12
N SER A 129 20.68 6.14 -10.64
CA SER A 129 21.30 6.05 -11.95
C SER A 129 20.32 6.38 -13.08
N ASN A 130 20.85 6.71 -14.28
CA ASN A 130 20.02 6.92 -15.48
C ASN A 130 19.20 5.67 -15.82
N GLY A 131 19.72 4.47 -15.56
CA GLY A 131 19.00 3.21 -15.72
C GLY A 131 17.76 3.12 -14.81
N PHE A 132 17.84 3.60 -13.57
CA PHE A 132 16.69 3.70 -12.69
C PHE A 132 15.58 4.60 -13.27
N TRP A 133 15.96 5.80 -13.76
CA TRP A 133 15.02 6.73 -14.37
C TRP A 133 14.41 6.20 -15.68
N ALA A 134 15.19 5.47 -16.48
CA ALA A 134 14.69 4.80 -17.67
C ALA A 134 13.65 3.72 -17.31
N CYS A 135 13.91 2.89 -16.29
CA CYS A 135 12.92 1.92 -15.80
C CYS A 135 11.67 2.62 -15.25
N ALA A 136 11.82 3.75 -14.54
CA ALA A 136 10.70 4.50 -14.02
C ALA A 136 9.81 5.04 -15.16
N ALA A 137 10.40 5.65 -16.15
CA ALA A 137 9.69 6.16 -17.34
C ALA A 137 9.01 5.03 -18.13
N LEU A 138 9.71 3.91 -18.34
CA LEU A 138 9.17 2.74 -19.02
C LEU A 138 7.99 2.15 -18.26
N GLY A 139 8.10 1.97 -16.93
CA GLY A 139 7.02 1.47 -16.10
C GLY A 139 5.77 2.36 -16.16
N CYS A 140 5.93 3.67 -16.08
CA CYS A 140 4.83 4.62 -16.26
C CYS A 140 4.21 4.51 -17.67
N ALA A 141 5.04 4.47 -18.73
CA ALA A 141 4.54 4.35 -20.09
C ALA A 141 3.75 3.05 -20.31
N MET A 142 4.21 1.94 -19.74
CA MET A 142 3.51 0.65 -19.82
C MET A 142 2.16 0.68 -19.11
N VAL A 143 2.07 1.30 -17.93
CA VAL A 143 0.79 1.43 -17.22
C VAL A 143 -0.18 2.32 -17.98
N LEU A 144 0.29 3.43 -18.55
CA LEU A 144 -0.55 4.29 -19.40
C LEU A 144 -1.00 3.55 -20.68
N ALA A 145 -0.12 2.76 -21.30
CA ALA A 145 -0.46 1.92 -22.46
C ALA A 145 -1.51 0.85 -22.10
N PHE A 146 -1.39 0.23 -20.91
CA PHE A 146 -2.38 -0.71 -20.42
C PHE A 146 -3.73 -0.04 -20.17
N ALA A 147 -3.75 1.12 -19.50
CA ALA A 147 -4.96 1.86 -19.23
C ALA A 147 -5.66 2.28 -20.55
N ALA A 148 -4.90 2.77 -21.52
CA ALA A 148 -5.42 3.08 -22.86
C ALA A 148 -5.93 1.83 -23.60
N TYR A 149 -5.21 0.71 -23.52
CA TYR A 149 -5.65 -0.57 -24.11
C TYR A 149 -7.00 -1.03 -23.55
N ARG A 150 -7.19 -0.96 -22.23
CA ARG A 150 -8.45 -1.32 -21.56
C ARG A 150 -9.57 -0.29 -21.81
N GLY A 151 -9.21 0.97 -22.01
CA GLY A 151 -10.12 2.09 -22.28
C GLY A 151 -10.42 2.33 -23.77
N ASN A 152 -10.15 1.37 -24.67
CA ASN A 152 -10.34 1.52 -26.12
C ASN A 152 -9.65 2.78 -26.69
N GLY A 153 -8.43 3.06 -26.24
CA GLY A 153 -7.62 4.21 -26.68
C GLY A 153 -7.78 5.47 -25.81
N THR A 154 -8.61 5.45 -24.77
CA THR A 154 -8.82 6.57 -23.86
C THR A 154 -8.42 6.21 -22.42
N LEU A 155 -7.95 7.20 -21.65
CA LEU A 155 -7.71 7.04 -20.22
C LEU A 155 -9.02 7.29 -19.46
N ALA A 156 -9.39 6.36 -18.58
CA ALA A 156 -10.55 6.54 -17.71
C ALA A 156 -10.22 7.43 -16.50
N PRO A 157 -11.19 8.18 -15.95
CA PRO A 157 -10.98 8.91 -14.71
C PRO A 157 -10.46 8.05 -13.55
N ALA A 158 -10.83 6.76 -13.54
CA ALA A 158 -10.35 5.79 -12.57
C ALA A 158 -8.84 5.59 -12.60
N ASP A 159 -8.20 5.68 -13.78
CA ASP A 159 -6.75 5.56 -13.91
C ASP A 159 -6.04 6.70 -13.18
N GLY A 160 -6.58 7.92 -13.29
CA GLY A 160 -6.11 9.07 -12.51
C GLY A 160 -6.23 8.86 -11.01
N LEU A 161 -7.37 8.31 -10.55
CA LEU A 161 -7.57 7.99 -9.14
C LEU A 161 -6.57 6.94 -8.63
N LEU A 162 -6.27 5.91 -9.44
CA LEU A 162 -5.28 4.88 -9.11
C LEU A 162 -3.86 5.46 -9.03
N LEU A 163 -3.48 6.36 -9.95
CA LEU A 163 -2.18 7.03 -9.91
C LEU A 163 -2.05 7.95 -8.68
N ILE A 164 -3.13 8.65 -8.31
CA ILE A 164 -3.18 9.43 -7.06
C ILE A 164 -3.03 8.50 -5.85
N ALA A 165 -3.69 7.35 -5.84
CA ALA A 165 -3.53 6.35 -4.78
C ALA A 165 -2.08 5.87 -4.66
N VAL A 166 -1.41 5.57 -5.79
CA VAL A 166 0.02 5.21 -5.84
C VAL A 166 0.89 6.32 -5.25
N PHE A 167 0.62 7.58 -5.60
CA PHE A 167 1.34 8.74 -5.06
C PHE A 167 1.20 8.83 -3.53
N PHE A 168 -0.03 8.75 -3.01
CA PHE A 168 -0.28 8.79 -1.57
C PHE A 168 0.42 7.64 -0.83
N THR A 169 0.42 6.44 -1.41
CA THR A 169 1.15 5.30 -0.85
C THR A 169 2.64 5.58 -0.77
N ALA A 170 3.23 6.10 -1.84
CA ALA A 170 4.66 6.42 -1.87
C ALA A 170 5.03 7.45 -0.79
N VAL A 171 4.26 8.53 -0.66
CA VAL A 171 4.45 9.56 0.37
C VAL A 171 4.33 8.95 1.77
N GLY A 172 3.28 8.17 2.01
CA GLY A 172 3.02 7.55 3.31
C GLY A 172 4.09 6.54 3.71
N TYR A 173 4.54 5.69 2.78
CA TYR A 173 5.60 4.70 3.03
C TYR A 173 6.95 5.35 3.33
N VAL A 174 7.33 6.39 2.57
CA VAL A 174 8.58 7.11 2.81
C VAL A 174 8.56 7.83 4.16
N ALA A 175 7.43 8.45 4.53
CA ALA A 175 7.28 9.09 5.84
C ALA A 175 7.32 8.07 6.99
N GLY A 176 6.60 6.94 6.86
CA GLY A 176 6.60 5.86 7.84
C GLY A 176 7.97 5.19 8.01
N ALA A 177 8.70 5.01 6.91
CA ALA A 177 10.04 4.42 6.93
C ALA A 177 11.05 5.24 7.77
N ARG A 178 10.91 6.56 7.81
CA ARG A 178 11.73 7.43 8.68
C ARG A 178 11.52 7.10 10.16
N VAL A 179 10.29 6.86 10.56
CA VAL A 179 9.96 6.58 11.96
C VAL A 179 10.30 5.13 12.33
N ALA A 180 10.20 4.21 11.38
CA ALA A 180 10.53 2.80 11.58
C ALA A 180 12.03 2.54 11.86
N THR A 181 12.90 3.52 11.68
CA THR A 181 14.31 3.43 12.12
C THR A 181 14.49 3.62 13.62
N GLU A 182 13.50 4.24 14.30
CA GLU A 182 13.60 4.59 15.72
C GLU A 182 12.53 3.90 16.58
N LEU A 183 11.42 3.47 15.99
CA LEU A 183 10.35 2.75 16.68
C LEU A 183 10.24 1.31 16.20
N PRO A 184 9.80 0.37 17.07
CA PRO A 184 9.42 -0.96 16.63
C PRO A 184 8.40 -0.90 15.49
N ALA A 185 8.64 -1.67 14.45
CA ALA A 185 7.90 -1.57 13.20
C ALA A 185 6.38 -1.77 13.37
N GLU A 186 5.96 -2.66 14.28
CA GLU A 186 4.55 -2.89 14.61
C GLU A 186 3.91 -1.68 15.29
N GLN A 187 4.70 -0.93 16.09
CA GLN A 187 4.20 0.29 16.75
C GLN A 187 4.01 1.44 15.77
N VAL A 188 4.76 1.47 14.66
CA VAL A 188 4.64 2.54 13.65
C VAL A 188 3.22 2.56 13.09
N ILE A 189 2.71 1.41 12.60
CA ILE A 189 1.35 1.37 12.04
C ILE A 189 0.29 1.66 13.12
N CYS A 190 0.49 1.17 14.35
CA CYS A 190 -0.43 1.47 15.45
C CYS A 190 -0.50 2.98 15.73
N TRP A 191 0.64 3.67 15.82
CA TRP A 191 0.65 5.12 16.03
C TRP A 191 0.12 5.91 14.84
N VAL A 192 0.38 5.47 13.60
CA VAL A 192 -0.20 6.05 12.38
C VAL A 192 -1.72 6.00 12.44
N LEU A 193 -2.29 4.85 12.83
CA LEU A 193 -3.73 4.65 12.96
C LEU A 193 -4.32 5.46 14.12
N VAL A 194 -3.67 5.49 15.27
CA VAL A 194 -4.12 6.28 16.44
C VAL A 194 -4.14 7.78 16.13
N ILE A 195 -3.10 8.30 15.46
CA ILE A 195 -3.03 9.72 15.06
C ILE A 195 -4.14 10.05 14.03
N SER A 196 -4.58 9.08 13.23
CA SER A 196 -5.67 9.29 12.27
C SER A 196 -7.06 9.29 12.92
N LEU A 197 -7.24 8.74 14.14
CA LEU A 197 -8.54 8.59 14.80
C LEU A 197 -9.35 9.89 14.92
N PRO A 198 -8.77 11.05 15.30
CA PRO A 198 -9.53 12.30 15.40
C PRO A 198 -10.23 12.71 14.10
N LEU A 199 -9.69 12.30 12.95
CA LEU A 199 -10.29 12.55 11.63
C LEU A 199 -11.19 11.37 11.20
N THR A 200 -10.70 10.14 11.36
CA THR A 200 -11.34 8.97 10.77
C THR A 200 -12.57 8.50 11.55
N LEU A 201 -12.57 8.60 12.87
CA LEU A 201 -13.70 8.18 13.69
C LEU A 201 -14.93 9.07 13.47
N PRO A 202 -14.87 10.42 13.55
CA PRO A 202 -16.00 11.26 13.23
C PRO A 202 -16.48 11.09 11.77
N ALA A 203 -15.55 10.98 10.81
CA ALA A 203 -15.90 10.76 9.42
C ALA A 203 -16.63 9.42 9.21
N ALA A 204 -16.21 8.35 9.86
CA ALA A 204 -16.88 7.05 9.80
C ALA A 204 -18.30 7.11 10.37
N LEU A 205 -18.48 7.77 11.51
CA LEU A 205 -19.79 7.92 12.15
C LEU A 205 -20.73 8.79 11.31
N ALA A 206 -20.23 9.90 10.77
CA ALA A 206 -21.04 10.85 9.98
C ALA A 206 -21.48 10.28 8.62
N THR A 207 -20.72 9.31 8.08
CA THR A 207 -20.97 8.75 6.75
C THR A 207 -21.47 7.31 6.78
N TRP A 208 -21.83 6.79 7.98
CA TRP A 208 -22.29 5.41 8.14
C TRP A 208 -23.50 5.14 7.23
N PRO A 209 -23.56 4.00 6.52
CA PRO A 209 -24.59 3.76 5.54
C PRO A 209 -25.97 3.63 6.20
N ALA A 210 -26.94 4.37 5.71
CA ALA A 210 -28.37 4.24 6.12
C ALA A 210 -29.11 3.19 5.28
N ALA A 211 -28.64 2.91 4.06
CA ALA A 211 -29.23 1.92 3.17
C ALA A 211 -28.75 0.49 3.50
N PRO A 212 -29.56 -0.53 3.19
CA PRO A 212 -29.16 -1.92 3.32
C PRO A 212 -27.91 -2.23 2.48
N VAL A 213 -26.92 -2.90 3.07
CA VAL A 213 -25.67 -3.30 2.45
C VAL A 213 -25.57 -4.82 2.49
N ARG A 214 -25.12 -5.44 1.40
CA ARG A 214 -24.99 -6.89 1.33
C ARG A 214 -23.99 -7.43 2.36
N ALA A 215 -24.24 -8.62 2.90
CA ALA A 215 -23.35 -9.28 3.84
C ALA A 215 -21.92 -9.48 3.27
N SER A 216 -21.82 -9.75 1.95
CA SER A 216 -20.54 -9.88 1.26
C SER A 216 -19.72 -8.59 1.29
N ALA A 217 -20.36 -7.43 1.16
CA ALA A 217 -19.68 -6.13 1.24
C ALA A 217 -19.16 -5.85 2.66
N TRP A 218 -19.92 -6.22 3.68
CA TRP A 218 -19.43 -6.18 5.07
C TRP A 218 -18.27 -7.15 5.30
N GLY A 219 -18.28 -8.34 4.68
CA GLY A 219 -17.16 -9.27 4.66
C GLY A 219 -15.90 -8.64 4.06
N GLY A 220 -16.04 -7.99 2.91
CA GLY A 220 -14.96 -7.22 2.28
C GLY A 220 -14.41 -6.12 3.20
N PHE A 221 -15.32 -5.34 3.81
CA PHE A 221 -14.96 -4.28 4.78
C PHE A 221 -14.22 -4.84 6.00
N ALA A 222 -14.73 -5.92 6.60
CA ALA A 222 -14.09 -6.57 7.75
C ALA A 222 -12.68 -7.06 7.39
N TYR A 223 -12.51 -7.65 6.20
CA TYR A 223 -11.20 -8.09 5.72
C TYR A 223 -10.22 -6.92 5.59
N VAL A 224 -10.60 -5.85 4.88
CA VAL A 224 -9.68 -4.71 4.68
C VAL A 224 -9.38 -3.97 5.97
N THR A 225 -10.27 -4.06 6.97
CA THR A 225 -10.08 -3.50 8.30
C THR A 225 -9.08 -4.31 9.13
N LEU A 226 -9.39 -5.60 9.35
CA LEU A 226 -8.65 -6.44 10.29
C LEU A 226 -7.35 -6.96 9.68
N PHE A 227 -7.43 -7.47 8.47
CA PHE A 227 -6.28 -8.11 7.83
C PHE A 227 -5.42 -7.10 7.10
N SER A 228 -5.97 -6.34 6.16
CA SER A 228 -5.17 -5.45 5.32
C SER A 228 -4.62 -4.23 6.09
N MET A 229 -5.44 -3.59 6.95
CA MET A 229 -5.03 -2.35 7.62
C MET A 229 -4.25 -2.61 8.92
N TRP A 230 -4.35 -3.79 9.52
CA TRP A 230 -3.77 -4.07 10.84
C TRP A 230 -2.85 -5.28 10.82
N LEU A 231 -3.37 -6.52 10.77
CA LEU A 231 -2.58 -7.75 10.88
C LEU A 231 -1.56 -7.92 9.75
N GLY A 232 -1.90 -7.51 8.53
CA GLY A 232 -0.99 -7.56 7.39
C GLY A 232 0.28 -6.73 7.60
N PHE A 233 0.13 -5.56 8.21
CA PHE A 233 1.28 -4.73 8.56
C PHE A 233 2.14 -5.33 9.67
N PHE A 234 1.54 -6.03 10.64
CA PHE A 234 2.32 -6.72 11.67
C PHE A 234 3.17 -7.83 11.06
N ALA A 235 2.58 -8.68 10.23
CA ALA A 235 3.30 -9.73 9.51
C ALA A 235 4.40 -9.16 8.62
N TRP A 236 4.08 -8.11 7.85
CA TRP A 236 4.99 -7.45 6.93
C TRP A 236 6.19 -6.83 7.65
N TYR A 237 5.95 -5.97 8.64
CA TYR A 237 7.02 -5.28 9.34
C TYR A 237 7.88 -6.23 10.17
N ARG A 238 7.29 -7.23 10.81
CA ARG A 238 8.05 -8.26 11.52
C ARG A 238 8.87 -9.11 10.56
N GLY A 239 8.34 -9.39 9.37
CA GLY A 239 9.06 -10.03 8.29
C GLY A 239 10.31 -9.25 7.88
N LEU A 240 10.15 -7.94 7.64
CA LEU A 240 11.26 -7.03 7.30
C LEU A 240 12.33 -6.96 8.40
N ALA A 241 11.92 -6.93 9.65
CA ALA A 241 12.83 -6.87 10.79
C ALA A 241 13.65 -8.15 10.96
N LEU A 242 13.04 -9.32 10.77
CA LEU A 242 13.72 -10.61 10.93
C LEU A 242 14.55 -11.04 9.71
N GLY A 243 14.01 -10.82 8.50
CA GLY A 243 14.61 -11.33 7.26
C GLY A 243 15.45 -10.31 6.49
N GLY A 244 15.51 -9.07 6.99
CA GLY A 244 16.20 -7.96 6.34
C GLY A 244 15.35 -7.28 5.25
N THR A 245 15.34 -5.94 5.29
CA THR A 245 14.45 -5.11 4.46
C THR A 245 14.64 -5.37 2.96
N VAL A 246 15.88 -5.46 2.48
CA VAL A 246 16.18 -5.65 1.06
C VAL A 246 15.65 -6.99 0.55
N ARG A 247 15.84 -8.06 1.32
CA ARG A 247 15.49 -9.43 0.91
C ARG A 247 13.97 -9.64 0.95
N VAL A 248 13.34 -9.29 2.07
CA VAL A 248 11.90 -9.48 2.26
C VAL A 248 11.08 -8.57 1.36
N SER A 249 11.54 -7.34 1.08
CA SER A 249 10.81 -6.44 0.17
C SER A 249 10.68 -6.98 -1.27
N GLN A 250 11.56 -7.92 -1.69
CA GLN A 250 11.44 -8.54 -3.01
C GLN A 250 10.17 -9.41 -3.13
N VAL A 251 9.69 -9.97 -2.01
CA VAL A 251 8.45 -10.77 -2.00
C VAL A 251 7.23 -9.95 -2.44
N GLN A 252 7.27 -8.63 -2.23
CA GLN A 252 6.18 -7.73 -2.62
C GLN A 252 5.94 -7.69 -4.15
N LEU A 253 6.93 -8.06 -4.96
CA LEU A 253 6.79 -8.15 -6.42
C LEU A 253 5.77 -9.21 -6.86
N VAL A 254 5.46 -10.18 -6.00
CA VAL A 254 4.45 -11.21 -6.26
C VAL A 254 3.02 -10.68 -6.02
N GLN A 255 2.88 -9.57 -5.30
CA GLN A 255 1.57 -9.03 -4.88
C GLN A 255 0.59 -8.78 -6.04
N PRO A 256 0.96 -8.13 -7.16
CA PRO A 256 0.02 -7.91 -8.27
C PRO A 256 -0.50 -9.22 -8.86
N PHE A 257 0.34 -10.25 -9.00
CA PHE A 257 -0.10 -11.57 -9.48
C PHE A 257 -1.09 -12.23 -8.54
N LEU A 258 -0.81 -12.20 -7.24
CA LEU A 258 -1.74 -12.73 -6.25
C LEU A 258 -3.06 -11.97 -6.28
N ALA A 259 -3.03 -10.65 -6.50
CA ALA A 259 -4.25 -9.85 -6.61
C ALA A 259 -5.10 -10.25 -7.83
N LEU A 260 -4.46 -10.52 -8.99
CA LEU A 260 -5.14 -11.05 -10.17
C LEU A 260 -5.78 -12.43 -9.88
N LEU A 261 -5.00 -13.33 -9.25
CA LEU A 261 -5.50 -14.67 -8.91
C LEU A 261 -6.68 -14.62 -7.91
N PHE A 262 -6.65 -13.73 -6.94
CA PHE A 262 -7.72 -13.60 -5.95
C PHE A 262 -8.98 -12.91 -6.50
N ALA A 263 -8.84 -12.06 -7.51
CA ALA A 263 -9.99 -11.42 -8.16
C ALA A 263 -10.92 -12.45 -8.84
N VAL A 264 -10.38 -13.56 -9.36
CA VAL A 264 -11.16 -14.62 -9.98
C VAL A 264 -12.19 -15.24 -9.01
N PRO A 265 -11.79 -15.88 -7.90
CA PRO A 265 -12.74 -16.54 -7.00
C PRO A 265 -13.59 -15.57 -6.18
N VAL A 266 -13.08 -14.36 -5.89
CA VAL A 266 -13.77 -13.40 -5.00
C VAL A 266 -14.80 -12.58 -5.76
N LEU A 267 -14.49 -12.18 -7.01
CA LEU A 267 -15.30 -11.24 -7.79
C LEU A 267 -15.88 -11.86 -9.06
N GLY A 268 -15.43 -13.06 -9.44
CA GLY A 268 -15.79 -13.68 -10.72
C GLY A 268 -15.14 -12.99 -11.92
N GLU A 269 -14.07 -12.20 -11.72
CA GLU A 269 -13.35 -11.56 -12.81
C GLU A 269 -12.65 -12.62 -13.68
N THR A 270 -12.61 -12.40 -14.99
CA THR A 270 -11.94 -13.30 -15.94
C THR A 270 -10.53 -12.81 -16.23
N LEU A 271 -9.56 -13.71 -16.14
CA LEU A 271 -8.17 -13.43 -16.52
C LEU A 271 -8.08 -13.37 -18.05
N ASP A 272 -7.81 -12.18 -18.58
CA ASP A 272 -7.48 -12.03 -19.99
C ASP A 272 -5.94 -12.06 -20.18
N PRO A 273 -5.45 -12.62 -21.30
CA PRO A 273 -4.01 -12.72 -21.57
C PRO A 273 -3.30 -11.36 -21.61
N GLY A 274 -3.99 -10.32 -22.06
CA GLY A 274 -3.44 -8.95 -22.11
C GLY A 274 -3.13 -8.43 -20.71
N THR A 275 -4.06 -8.54 -19.76
CA THR A 275 -3.86 -8.13 -18.36
C THR A 275 -2.71 -8.90 -17.71
N VAL A 276 -2.60 -10.21 -17.97
CA VAL A 276 -1.49 -11.02 -17.45
C VAL A 276 -0.16 -10.55 -18.05
N LEU A 277 -0.09 -10.34 -19.35
CA LEU A 277 1.12 -9.88 -20.04
C LEU A 277 1.59 -8.52 -19.54
N PHE A 278 0.69 -7.53 -19.45
CA PHE A 278 1.02 -6.20 -18.91
C PHE A 278 1.48 -6.27 -17.45
N SER A 279 0.83 -7.08 -16.62
CA SER A 279 1.22 -7.28 -15.22
C SER A 279 2.65 -7.84 -15.12
N LEU A 280 2.96 -8.88 -15.89
CA LEU A 280 4.30 -9.48 -15.98
C LEU A 280 5.34 -8.45 -16.41
N ALA A 281 5.03 -7.68 -17.43
CA ALA A 281 5.94 -6.69 -17.99
C ALA A 281 6.20 -5.53 -17.00
N VAL A 282 5.17 -5.01 -16.34
CA VAL A 282 5.32 -3.97 -15.29
C VAL A 282 6.19 -4.49 -14.14
N ILE A 283 5.95 -5.72 -13.68
CA ILE A 283 6.74 -6.31 -12.60
C ILE A 283 8.20 -6.52 -13.02
N ALA A 284 8.45 -6.95 -14.24
CA ALA A 284 9.81 -7.11 -14.75
C ALA A 284 10.56 -5.77 -14.76
N VAL A 285 9.92 -4.70 -15.22
CA VAL A 285 10.51 -3.34 -15.21
C VAL A 285 10.77 -2.85 -13.79
N VAL A 286 9.82 -3.03 -12.87
CA VAL A 286 9.99 -2.68 -11.45
C VAL A 286 11.13 -3.47 -10.81
N PHE A 287 11.23 -4.77 -11.09
CA PHE A 287 12.30 -5.62 -10.61
C PHE A 287 13.69 -5.18 -11.10
N VAL A 288 13.81 -4.87 -12.40
CA VAL A 288 15.05 -4.34 -12.97
C VAL A 288 15.36 -2.97 -12.36
N GLY A 289 14.39 -2.07 -12.27
CA GLY A 289 14.55 -0.74 -11.67
C GLY A 289 15.06 -0.78 -10.21
N LYS A 290 14.53 -1.70 -9.40
CA LYS A 290 15.00 -1.90 -8.00
C LYS A 290 16.47 -2.35 -7.90
N LYS A 291 17.01 -3.01 -8.92
CA LYS A 291 18.42 -3.44 -8.96
C LYS A 291 19.38 -2.35 -9.46
N MET A 292 18.84 -1.25 -10.00
CA MET A 292 19.69 -0.16 -10.53
C MET A 292 20.42 0.57 -9.39
N PRO A 293 21.69 0.96 -9.61
CA PRO A 293 22.48 1.64 -8.60
C PRO A 293 21.84 2.96 -8.15
N VAL A 294 21.80 3.17 -6.83
CA VAL A 294 21.40 4.43 -6.21
C VAL A 294 22.55 4.89 -5.31
N LYS A 295 23.23 5.97 -5.69
CA LYS A 295 24.35 6.53 -4.90
C LYS A 295 23.78 7.38 -3.76
N ALA A 296 24.26 7.14 -2.53
CA ALA A 296 24.03 8.04 -1.42
C ALA A 296 24.78 9.37 -1.69
N THR A 297 24.15 10.51 -1.47
CA THR A 297 24.87 11.79 -1.49
C THR A 297 25.74 11.86 -0.23
N PRO A 298 27.07 12.08 -0.33
CA PRO A 298 27.90 12.26 0.85
C PRO A 298 27.36 13.43 1.68
N PRO A 299 27.48 13.36 3.02
CA PRO A 299 27.11 14.48 3.88
C PRO A 299 27.89 15.73 3.46
N PRO A 300 27.28 16.94 3.53
CA PRO A 300 27.99 18.16 3.24
C PRO A 300 29.24 18.22 4.11
N GLN A 301 30.41 18.39 3.49
CA GLN A 301 31.63 18.61 4.22
C GLN A 301 31.45 19.89 5.07
N PRO A 302 31.82 19.88 6.35
CA PRO A 302 31.83 21.10 7.14
C PRO A 302 32.69 22.12 6.40
N ARG A 303 32.12 23.28 6.09
CA ARG A 303 32.89 24.39 5.56
C ARG A 303 33.94 24.67 6.63
N GLY A 304 35.19 24.42 6.29
CA GLY A 304 36.32 24.79 7.15
C GLY A 304 36.25 26.26 7.53
N PRO A 305 36.88 26.61 8.64
CA PRO A 305 36.83 27.95 9.22
C PRO A 305 37.37 29.00 8.25
#